data_59b36d372880a1f8c4b0143e743f31f0
#
_entry.id   59b36d372880a1f8c4b0143e743f31f0
#
_cell.length_a   1.000
_cell.length_b   1.000
_cell.length_c   1.000
_cell.angle_alpha   90.00
_cell.angle_beta   90.00
_cell.angle_gamma   90.00
#
_symmetry.space_group_name_H-M   'P 1'
#
loop_
_entity.id
_entity.type
_entity.pdbx_description
1 polymer ?
#
loop_
_entity_poly.entity_id
_entity_poly.type
_entity_poly.pdbx_seq_one_letter_code
_entity_poly.pdbx_strand_id
1 'polypeptide(L)'
;VASRPGGGTSLAIETFGTSGNSFVFLHGLFGRGRNWASIAQSLQPHSSVLVDLPNHGNSPWTCRFSYLDMVAEVVGTLVSLQQQVCLVGHSMGGRVAMATALHHPRLVDRLVIVDTEPIDQPIDHLRDIAQAMADLDLGTVASRQEAHQLLRRTINDELLLRFLVQGLTMSLDRTWRWTHNLDVIVRDMALVGAWHDIDAIYTGPVLWITGSDSTATSGDPTLMRKYFPSCRHLRVKQAGHWVHADAPDVVTEALRQFIN
;
A
#
# COMPACT_ATOMS: atom_id res chain seq x y z
N VAL A 1 -8.00 -13.11 -20.40
CA VAL A 1 -7.01 -12.77 -19.35
C VAL A 1 -5.79 -12.21 -20.06
N ALA A 2 -5.71 -10.88 -20.18
CA ALA A 2 -4.55 -10.23 -20.78
C ALA A 2 -3.44 -10.18 -19.72
N SER A 3 -2.50 -11.12 -19.74
CA SER A 3 -1.25 -11.00 -19.05
C SER A 3 -0.50 -9.77 -19.58
N ARG A 4 -0.09 -8.86 -18.70
CA ARG A 4 0.79 -7.76 -19.10
C ARG A 4 2.10 -8.35 -19.66
N PRO A 5 2.61 -7.91 -20.82
CA PRO A 5 3.90 -8.35 -21.31
C PRO A 5 5.00 -7.62 -20.50
N GLY A 6 5.43 -8.26 -19.47
CA GLY A 6 6.56 -7.90 -18.63
C GLY A 6 6.91 -9.17 -17.88
N GLY A 7 7.60 -10.10 -18.54
CA GLY A 7 7.84 -11.45 -18.05
C GLY A 7 8.87 -11.54 -16.93
N GLY A 8 8.75 -10.70 -15.90
CA GLY A 8 9.47 -10.85 -14.64
C GLY A 8 8.59 -11.55 -13.61
N THR A 9 9.12 -12.54 -12.92
CA THR A 9 8.48 -13.20 -11.79
C THR A 9 8.63 -12.41 -10.49
N SER A 10 9.32 -11.25 -10.50
CA SER A 10 9.61 -10.42 -9.33
C SER A 10 8.81 -9.12 -9.34
N LEU A 11 8.56 -8.58 -8.14
CA LEU A 11 7.90 -7.29 -7.96
C LEU A 11 8.73 -6.15 -8.55
N ALA A 12 8.05 -5.15 -9.11
CA ALA A 12 8.69 -3.92 -9.54
C ALA A 12 9.05 -3.07 -8.32
N ILE A 13 10.29 -2.58 -8.30
CA ILE A 13 10.82 -1.76 -7.21
C ILE A 13 11.47 -0.48 -7.75
N GLU A 14 11.43 0.57 -6.94
CA GLU A 14 12.20 1.82 -7.13
C GLU A 14 13.03 2.06 -5.86
N THR A 15 14.28 2.48 -5.98
CA THR A 15 15.18 2.62 -4.83
C THR A 15 15.66 4.05 -4.65
N PHE A 16 15.80 4.48 -3.39
CA PHE A 16 16.33 5.77 -2.96
C PHE A 16 17.37 5.54 -1.86
N GLY A 17 18.41 6.38 -1.82
CA GLY A 17 19.47 6.25 -0.83
C GLY A 17 20.30 4.98 -1.02
N THR A 18 21.43 4.90 -0.33
CA THR A 18 22.41 3.82 -0.54
C THR A 18 23.08 3.31 0.73
N SER A 19 22.72 3.85 1.89
CA SER A 19 23.41 3.54 3.15
C SER A 19 22.46 3.56 4.34
N GLY A 20 22.95 3.20 5.51
CA GLY A 20 22.19 3.23 6.76
C GLY A 20 21.10 2.13 6.82
N ASN A 21 20.03 2.41 7.57
CA ASN A 21 18.92 1.48 7.71
C ASN A 21 18.17 1.32 6.38
N SER A 22 17.61 0.13 6.16
CA SER A 22 16.84 -0.17 4.96
C SER A 22 15.34 -0.14 5.24
N PHE A 23 14.64 0.71 4.51
CA PHE A 23 13.18 0.76 4.51
C PHE A 23 12.61 0.03 3.31
N VAL A 24 11.51 -0.68 3.49
CA VAL A 24 10.71 -1.23 2.39
C VAL A 24 9.29 -0.72 2.55
N PHE A 25 8.77 -0.05 1.51
CA PHE A 25 7.47 0.61 1.53
C PHE A 25 6.46 -0.14 0.67
N LEU A 26 5.31 -0.47 1.26
CA LEU A 26 4.17 -1.13 0.64
C LEU A 26 2.98 -0.14 0.60
N HIS A 27 2.43 0.06 -0.59
CA HIS A 27 1.32 0.99 -0.82
C HIS A 27 -0.06 0.37 -0.51
N GLY A 28 -1.08 1.21 -0.38
CA GLY A 28 -2.47 0.81 -0.25
C GLY A 28 -3.14 0.45 -1.59
N LEU A 29 -4.40 0.02 -1.53
CA LEU A 29 -5.22 -0.28 -2.71
C LEU A 29 -5.23 0.91 -3.68
N PHE A 30 -5.19 0.65 -4.97
CA PHE A 30 -5.07 1.62 -6.07
C PHE A 30 -3.80 2.47 -6.04
N GLY A 31 -2.86 2.19 -5.12
CA GLY A 31 -1.57 2.85 -5.03
C GLY A 31 -0.49 2.18 -5.88
N ARG A 32 0.72 2.68 -5.68
CA ARG A 32 1.98 2.15 -6.22
C ARG A 32 3.13 2.59 -5.32
N GLY A 33 4.27 1.93 -5.41
CA GLY A 33 5.44 2.24 -4.58
C GLY A 33 5.81 3.72 -4.59
N ARG A 34 5.70 4.37 -5.76
CA ARG A 34 6.02 5.79 -5.94
C ARG A 34 5.19 6.77 -5.09
N ASN A 35 4.08 6.34 -4.50
CA ASN A 35 3.34 7.17 -3.54
C ASN A 35 4.17 7.52 -2.30
N TRP A 36 5.21 6.74 -2.01
CA TRP A 36 6.15 6.95 -0.91
C TRP A 36 7.41 7.76 -1.30
N ALA A 37 7.55 8.20 -2.57
CA ALA A 37 8.79 8.76 -3.09
C ALA A 37 9.28 10.01 -2.33
N SER A 38 8.37 10.92 -1.93
CA SER A 38 8.73 12.12 -1.17
C SER A 38 9.31 11.78 0.21
N ILE A 39 8.71 10.80 0.90
CA ILE A 39 9.20 10.32 2.19
C ILE A 39 10.54 9.60 2.02
N ALA A 40 10.66 8.71 1.05
CA ALA A 40 11.90 8.01 0.75
C ALA A 40 13.06 8.98 0.42
N GLN A 41 12.76 10.02 -0.35
CA GLN A 41 13.73 11.07 -0.64
C GLN A 41 14.16 11.84 0.62
N SER A 42 13.21 12.14 1.50
CA SER A 42 13.49 12.85 2.76
C SER A 42 14.23 11.98 3.77
N LEU A 43 14.16 10.65 3.67
CA LEU A 43 14.87 9.72 4.55
C LEU A 43 16.34 9.51 4.14
N GLN A 44 16.79 10.03 3.00
CA GLN A 44 18.19 9.89 2.61
C GLN A 44 19.14 10.42 3.72
N PRO A 45 20.31 9.78 3.91
CA PRO A 45 20.94 8.76 3.07
C PRO A 45 20.45 7.31 3.27
N HIS A 46 19.47 7.06 4.16
CA HIS A 46 18.93 5.72 4.39
C HIS A 46 18.40 5.10 3.10
N SER A 47 18.63 3.79 2.93
CA SER A 47 18.12 3.04 1.79
C SER A 47 16.60 2.88 1.90
N SER A 48 15.89 3.12 0.81
CA SER A 48 14.45 2.95 0.72
C SER A 48 14.09 2.20 -0.55
N VAL A 49 13.34 1.12 -0.44
CA VAL A 49 12.82 0.32 -1.55
C VAL A 49 11.31 0.50 -1.60
N LEU A 50 10.83 1.08 -2.68
CA LEU A 50 9.40 1.29 -2.95
C LEU A 50 8.90 0.15 -3.80
N VAL A 51 7.92 -0.59 -3.33
CA VAL A 51 7.44 -1.81 -3.97
C VAL A 51 6.07 -1.56 -4.60
N ASP A 52 5.91 -1.89 -5.88
CA ASP A 52 4.59 -2.08 -6.47
C ASP A 52 4.09 -3.49 -6.08
N LEU A 53 2.98 -3.59 -5.36
CA LEU A 53 2.39 -4.88 -4.99
C LEU A 53 1.76 -5.58 -6.20
N PRO A 54 1.56 -6.91 -6.19
CA PRO A 54 0.85 -7.63 -7.26
C PRO A 54 -0.44 -6.94 -7.67
N ASN A 55 -0.77 -6.99 -8.95
CA ASN A 55 -1.95 -6.34 -9.55
C ASN A 55 -1.92 -4.80 -9.54
N HIS A 56 -0.79 -4.18 -9.19
CA HIS A 56 -0.62 -2.73 -9.14
C HIS A 56 0.68 -2.29 -9.84
N GLY A 57 0.67 -1.05 -10.33
CA GLY A 57 1.84 -0.40 -10.88
C GLY A 57 2.47 -1.15 -12.05
N ASN A 58 3.76 -1.45 -11.93
CA ASN A 58 4.54 -2.20 -12.91
C ASN A 58 4.79 -3.66 -12.50
N SER A 59 4.26 -4.09 -11.34
CA SER A 59 4.35 -5.47 -10.88
C SER A 59 3.44 -6.41 -11.69
N PRO A 60 3.73 -7.73 -11.68
CA PRO A 60 2.94 -8.72 -12.40
C PRO A 60 1.47 -8.72 -11.99
N TRP A 61 0.60 -8.95 -12.96
CA TRP A 61 -0.81 -9.21 -12.73
C TRP A 61 -1.04 -10.69 -12.50
N THR A 62 -1.80 -11.01 -11.46
CA THR A 62 -2.17 -12.36 -11.08
C THR A 62 -3.62 -12.65 -11.44
N CYS A 63 -4.00 -13.92 -11.48
CA CYS A 63 -5.37 -14.33 -11.79
C CYS A 63 -6.33 -14.23 -10.57
N ARG A 64 -5.82 -13.89 -9.38
CA ARG A 64 -6.59 -13.76 -8.14
C ARG A 64 -5.97 -12.71 -7.22
N PHE A 65 -6.78 -12.12 -6.33
CA PHE A 65 -6.28 -11.37 -5.19
C PHE A 65 -6.00 -12.33 -4.03
N SER A 66 -4.83 -12.24 -3.42
CA SER A 66 -4.47 -13.07 -2.27
C SER A 66 -3.41 -12.38 -1.42
N TYR A 67 -3.71 -12.14 -0.14
CA TYR A 67 -2.72 -11.60 0.80
C TYR A 67 -1.54 -12.55 1.00
N LEU A 68 -1.77 -13.87 1.02
CA LEU A 68 -0.70 -14.85 1.16
C LEU A 68 0.25 -14.84 -0.05
N ASP A 69 -0.30 -14.72 -1.27
CA ASP A 69 0.53 -14.61 -2.47
C ASP A 69 1.34 -13.30 -2.45
N MET A 70 0.72 -12.18 -2.02
CA MET A 70 1.43 -10.90 -1.85
C MET A 70 2.55 -11.00 -0.81
N VAL A 71 2.32 -11.67 0.31
CA VAL A 71 3.34 -11.92 1.34
C VAL A 71 4.50 -12.72 0.75
N ALA A 72 4.23 -13.78 -0.01
CA ALA A 72 5.28 -14.60 -0.63
C ALA A 72 6.16 -13.78 -1.59
N GLU A 73 5.56 -12.92 -2.41
CA GLU A 73 6.29 -12.04 -3.33
C GLU A 73 7.10 -10.97 -2.58
N VAL A 74 6.54 -10.36 -1.53
CA VAL A 74 7.26 -9.41 -0.67
C VAL A 74 8.42 -10.11 0.03
N VAL A 75 8.24 -11.32 0.56
CA VAL A 75 9.30 -12.11 1.17
C VAL A 75 10.44 -12.38 0.18
N GLY A 76 10.13 -12.72 -1.09
CA GLY A 76 11.13 -12.86 -2.14
C GLY A 76 11.96 -11.58 -2.31
N THR A 77 11.30 -10.42 -2.31
CA THR A 77 11.98 -9.11 -2.36
C THR A 77 12.86 -8.89 -1.14
N LEU A 78 12.34 -9.12 0.09
CA LEU A 78 13.09 -8.93 1.34
C LEU A 78 14.33 -9.83 1.40
N VAL A 79 14.22 -11.09 1.01
CA VAL A 79 15.34 -12.03 0.97
C VAL A 79 16.45 -11.55 0.02
N SER A 80 16.07 -10.95 -1.12
CA SER A 80 17.05 -10.43 -2.08
C SER A 80 17.88 -9.26 -1.55
N LEU A 81 17.38 -8.53 -0.54
CA LEU A 81 18.10 -7.43 0.11
C LEU A 81 19.19 -7.91 1.08
N GLN A 82 19.19 -9.20 1.46
CA GLN A 82 20.19 -9.84 2.33
C GLN A 82 20.42 -9.14 3.67
N GLN A 83 19.40 -8.42 4.16
CA GLN A 83 19.41 -7.74 5.47
C GLN A 83 18.00 -7.62 6.02
N GLN A 84 17.87 -7.44 7.32
CA GLN A 84 16.60 -7.08 7.95
C GLN A 84 16.22 -5.64 7.58
N VAL A 85 14.91 -5.37 7.52
CA VAL A 85 14.38 -4.08 7.07
C VAL A 85 13.43 -3.47 8.07
N CYS A 86 13.25 -2.16 8.01
CA CYS A 86 12.08 -1.47 8.53
C CYS A 86 10.98 -1.60 7.47
N LEU A 87 10.00 -2.48 7.71
CA LEU A 87 8.89 -2.71 6.78
C LEU A 87 7.75 -1.73 7.07
N VAL A 88 7.41 -0.90 6.10
CA VAL A 88 6.38 0.14 6.20
C VAL A 88 5.23 -0.20 5.26
N GLY A 89 4.01 -0.28 5.78
CA GLY A 89 2.84 -0.58 4.94
C GLY A 89 1.65 0.33 5.24
N HIS A 90 1.00 0.84 4.19
CA HIS A 90 -0.21 1.64 4.29
C HIS A 90 -1.43 0.81 3.88
N SER A 91 -2.51 0.85 4.66
CA SER A 91 -3.81 0.26 4.32
C SER A 91 -3.65 -1.22 3.90
N MET A 92 -4.01 -1.62 2.68
CA MET A 92 -3.76 -2.95 2.10
C MET A 92 -2.29 -3.38 2.28
N GLY A 93 -1.33 -2.51 1.94
CA GLY A 93 0.10 -2.78 2.16
C GLY A 93 0.47 -2.95 3.63
N GLY A 94 -0.26 -2.30 4.55
CA GLY A 94 -0.13 -2.50 6.00
C GLY A 94 -0.55 -3.90 6.42
N ARG A 95 -1.62 -4.46 5.83
CA ARG A 95 -2.03 -5.86 6.06
C ARG A 95 -0.99 -6.85 5.55
N VAL A 96 -0.44 -6.60 4.36
CA VAL A 96 0.68 -7.39 3.82
C VAL A 96 1.90 -7.30 4.76
N ALA A 97 2.24 -6.11 5.24
CA ALA A 97 3.37 -5.91 6.15
C ALA A 97 3.16 -6.62 7.49
N MET A 98 1.97 -6.52 8.08
CA MET A 98 1.61 -7.25 9.31
C MET A 98 1.74 -8.76 9.12
N ALA A 99 1.14 -9.32 8.08
CA ALA A 99 1.21 -10.75 7.78
C ALA A 99 2.65 -11.20 7.50
N THR A 100 3.44 -10.38 6.79
CA THR A 100 4.87 -10.66 6.56
C THR A 100 5.66 -10.73 7.87
N ALA A 101 5.46 -9.78 8.78
CA ALA A 101 6.15 -9.76 10.07
C ALA A 101 5.75 -10.95 10.96
N LEU A 102 4.48 -11.36 10.92
CA LEU A 102 3.98 -12.51 11.68
C LEU A 102 4.51 -13.85 11.16
N HIS A 103 4.56 -14.05 9.83
CA HIS A 103 5.03 -15.30 9.23
C HIS A 103 6.56 -15.36 9.09
N HIS A 104 7.22 -14.21 8.88
CA HIS A 104 8.65 -14.12 8.59
C HIS A 104 9.37 -13.08 9.47
N PRO A 105 9.28 -13.19 10.83
CA PRO A 105 9.79 -12.15 11.75
C PRO A 105 11.30 -11.90 11.61
N ARG A 106 12.05 -12.87 11.09
CA ARG A 106 13.51 -12.73 10.90
C ARG A 106 13.90 -11.79 9.76
N LEU A 107 12.98 -11.43 8.87
CA LEU A 107 13.22 -10.49 7.77
C LEU A 107 12.89 -9.05 8.15
N VAL A 108 12.15 -8.85 9.24
CA VAL A 108 11.65 -7.54 9.65
C VAL A 108 12.33 -7.14 10.97
N ASP A 109 13.16 -6.10 10.94
CA ASP A 109 13.77 -5.52 12.14
C ASP A 109 12.76 -4.65 12.88
N ARG A 110 12.03 -3.82 12.15
CA ARG A 110 10.98 -2.93 12.65
C ARG A 110 9.78 -2.94 11.72
N LEU A 111 8.59 -2.78 12.27
CA LEU A 111 7.34 -2.74 11.51
C LEU A 111 6.65 -1.39 11.71
N VAL A 112 6.26 -0.75 10.61
CA VAL A 112 5.44 0.47 10.63
C VAL A 112 4.14 0.22 9.87
N ILE A 113 3.02 0.43 10.55
CA ILE A 113 1.68 0.22 10.00
C ILE A 113 1.01 1.58 9.91
N VAL A 114 0.57 1.95 8.71
CA VAL A 114 -0.07 3.24 8.46
C VAL A 114 -1.53 3.03 8.11
N ASP A 115 -2.38 3.51 8.99
CA ASP A 115 -3.82 3.65 8.89
C ASP A 115 -4.57 2.37 8.45
N THR A 116 -4.26 1.28 9.11
CA THR A 116 -4.99 0.00 9.05
C THR A 116 -4.80 -0.78 10.35
N GLU A 117 -5.61 -1.80 10.57
CA GLU A 117 -5.58 -2.67 11.74
C GLU A 117 -5.93 -4.12 11.38
N PRO A 118 -5.58 -5.12 12.22
CA PRO A 118 -5.72 -6.55 11.91
C PRO A 118 -7.14 -7.08 12.20
N ILE A 119 -8.13 -6.53 11.50
CA ILE A 119 -9.54 -6.94 11.54
C ILE A 119 -10.16 -6.88 10.15
N ASP A 120 -11.29 -7.55 9.96
CA ASP A 120 -12.10 -7.36 8.76
C ASP A 120 -12.60 -5.92 8.67
N GLN A 121 -12.61 -5.38 7.46
CA GLN A 121 -13.09 -4.01 7.21
C GLN A 121 -14.20 -4.00 6.17
N PRO A 122 -15.16 -3.05 6.30
CA PRO A 122 -16.17 -2.84 5.29
C PRO A 122 -15.55 -2.50 3.94
N ILE A 123 -16.09 -3.07 2.87
CA ILE A 123 -15.53 -2.92 1.51
C ILE A 123 -16.48 -2.25 0.53
N ASP A 124 -17.70 -1.90 0.95
CA ASP A 124 -18.74 -1.43 0.02
C ASP A 124 -18.29 -0.16 -0.71
N HIS A 125 -17.76 0.82 0.02
CA HIS A 125 -17.22 2.04 -0.59
C HIS A 125 -16.04 1.77 -1.54
N LEU A 126 -15.14 0.83 -1.19
CA LEU A 126 -14.02 0.44 -2.06
C LEU A 126 -14.49 -0.29 -3.31
N ARG A 127 -15.56 -1.09 -3.17
CA ARG A 127 -16.18 -1.78 -4.32
C ARG A 127 -16.78 -0.79 -5.30
N ASP A 128 -17.49 0.23 -4.82
CA ASP A 128 -18.10 1.26 -5.65
C ASP A 128 -17.03 2.05 -6.42
N ILE A 129 -15.90 2.38 -5.75
CA ILE A 129 -14.76 3.03 -6.38
C ILE A 129 -14.14 2.14 -7.47
N ALA A 130 -13.85 0.88 -7.14
CA ALA A 130 -13.24 -0.06 -8.09
C ALA A 130 -14.13 -0.28 -9.31
N GLN A 131 -15.45 -0.39 -9.10
CA GLN A 131 -16.42 -0.54 -10.17
C GLN A 131 -16.48 0.71 -11.05
N ALA A 132 -16.54 1.90 -10.46
CA ALA A 132 -16.52 3.15 -11.22
C ALA A 132 -15.24 3.31 -12.08
N MET A 133 -14.10 2.84 -11.57
CA MET A 133 -12.86 2.82 -12.35
C MET A 133 -12.92 1.80 -13.49
N ALA A 134 -13.48 0.61 -13.25
CA ALA A 134 -13.60 -0.46 -14.24
C ALA A 134 -14.59 -0.10 -15.35
N ASP A 135 -15.67 0.59 -15.02
CA ASP A 135 -16.72 1.01 -15.96
C ASP A 135 -16.32 2.21 -16.82
N LEU A 136 -15.21 2.88 -16.51
CA LEU A 136 -14.74 4.02 -17.30
C LEU A 136 -14.24 3.56 -18.66
N ASP A 137 -14.95 3.97 -19.72
CA ASP A 137 -14.53 3.72 -21.10
C ASP A 137 -13.28 4.54 -21.45
N LEU A 138 -12.12 3.91 -21.28
CA LEU A 138 -10.83 4.53 -21.56
C LEU A 138 -10.60 4.86 -23.03
N GLY A 139 -11.39 4.27 -23.95
CA GLY A 139 -11.34 4.58 -25.37
C GLY A 139 -11.87 5.99 -25.69
N THR A 140 -12.69 6.56 -24.82
CA THR A 140 -13.27 7.90 -24.96
C THR A 140 -12.48 8.97 -24.21
N VAL A 141 -11.51 8.58 -23.37
CA VAL A 141 -10.76 9.49 -22.49
C VAL A 141 -9.56 10.08 -23.22
N ALA A 142 -9.52 11.40 -23.37
CA ALA A 142 -8.39 12.12 -23.99
C ALA A 142 -7.29 12.49 -22.99
N SER A 143 -7.62 12.60 -21.70
CA SER A 143 -6.68 13.07 -20.67
C SER A 143 -7.03 12.54 -19.27
N ARG A 144 -6.05 12.57 -18.33
CA ARG A 144 -6.32 12.32 -16.92
C ARG A 144 -7.34 13.28 -16.32
N GLN A 145 -7.37 14.52 -16.81
CA GLN A 145 -8.34 15.52 -16.36
C GLN A 145 -9.77 15.14 -16.78
N GLU A 146 -9.94 14.61 -17.97
CA GLU A 146 -11.25 14.12 -18.44
C GLU A 146 -11.68 12.89 -17.67
N ALA A 147 -10.78 11.90 -17.45
CA ALA A 147 -11.04 10.75 -16.58
C ALA A 147 -11.47 11.20 -15.18
N HIS A 148 -10.81 12.19 -14.60
CA HIS A 148 -11.18 12.77 -13.32
C HIS A 148 -12.59 13.35 -13.34
N GLN A 149 -12.96 14.10 -14.38
CA GLN A 149 -14.31 14.70 -14.53
C GLN A 149 -15.40 13.60 -14.66
N LEU A 150 -15.10 12.52 -15.38
CA LEU A 150 -16.03 11.41 -15.55
C LEU A 150 -16.22 10.65 -14.23
N LEU A 151 -15.14 10.32 -13.54
CA LEU A 151 -15.20 9.62 -12.24
C LEU A 151 -15.86 10.46 -11.14
N ARG A 152 -15.77 11.78 -11.21
CA ARG A 152 -16.42 12.71 -10.26
C ARG A 152 -17.95 12.60 -10.23
N ARG A 153 -18.55 11.98 -11.24
CA ARG A 153 -20.00 11.73 -11.27
C ARG A 153 -20.42 10.66 -10.23
N THR A 154 -19.49 9.80 -9.85
CA THR A 154 -19.73 8.69 -8.92
C THR A 154 -18.95 8.84 -7.62
N ILE A 155 -17.73 9.42 -7.68
CA ILE A 155 -16.82 9.56 -6.54
C ILE A 155 -16.77 11.05 -6.16
N ASN A 156 -17.24 11.38 -4.94
CA ASN A 156 -17.32 12.78 -4.47
C ASN A 156 -16.06 13.28 -3.74
N ASP A 157 -15.07 12.39 -3.47
CA ASP A 157 -13.83 12.76 -2.79
C ASP A 157 -12.79 13.24 -3.80
N GLU A 158 -12.48 14.53 -3.76
CA GLU A 158 -11.55 15.19 -4.68
C GLU A 158 -10.10 14.72 -4.51
N LEU A 159 -9.66 14.43 -3.27
CA LEU A 159 -8.30 13.95 -3.01
C LEU A 159 -8.15 12.51 -3.52
N LEU A 160 -9.15 11.68 -3.25
CA LEU A 160 -9.22 10.34 -3.79
C LEU A 160 -9.21 10.32 -5.32
N LEU A 161 -10.01 11.16 -5.98
CA LEU A 161 -10.04 11.27 -7.45
C LEU A 161 -8.66 11.59 -8.02
N ARG A 162 -7.98 12.60 -7.46
CA ARG A 162 -6.60 12.97 -7.87
C ARG A 162 -5.63 11.81 -7.69
N PHE A 163 -5.79 11.03 -6.62
CA PHE A 163 -4.99 9.85 -6.37
C PHE A 163 -5.28 8.75 -7.41
N LEU A 164 -6.55 8.43 -7.66
CA LEU A 164 -6.95 7.36 -8.58
C LEU A 164 -6.47 7.62 -10.02
N VAL A 165 -6.63 8.83 -10.54
CA VAL A 165 -6.23 9.14 -11.93
C VAL A 165 -4.71 9.12 -12.16
N GLN A 166 -3.90 9.12 -11.11
CA GLN A 166 -2.46 8.87 -11.21
C GLN A 166 -2.18 7.43 -11.64
N GLY A 167 -3.11 6.51 -11.40
CA GLY A 167 -3.05 5.12 -11.86
C GLY A 167 -3.28 4.94 -13.36
N LEU A 168 -3.68 6.00 -14.08
CA LEU A 168 -3.78 5.96 -15.54
C LEU A 168 -2.41 6.13 -16.20
N THR A 169 -2.12 5.31 -17.20
CA THR A 169 -0.92 5.41 -18.03
C THR A 169 -1.29 5.32 -19.49
N MET A 170 -0.51 5.97 -20.33
CA MET A 170 -0.65 5.86 -21.78
C MET A 170 0.30 4.78 -22.29
N SER A 171 -0.23 3.82 -23.03
CA SER A 171 0.55 2.78 -23.68
C SER A 171 1.22 3.28 -24.97
N LEU A 172 2.10 2.47 -25.56
CA LEU A 172 2.83 2.81 -26.78
C LEU A 172 1.89 3.06 -27.99
N ASP A 173 0.76 2.39 -28.02
CA ASP A 173 -0.31 2.56 -29.02
C ASP A 173 -1.22 3.76 -28.77
N ARG A 174 -0.85 4.62 -27.78
CA ARG A 174 -1.57 5.82 -27.36
C ARG A 174 -2.97 5.55 -26.78
N THR A 175 -3.18 4.36 -26.22
CA THR A 175 -4.40 4.03 -25.49
C THR A 175 -4.19 4.22 -23.99
N TRP A 176 -5.19 4.74 -23.29
CA TRP A 176 -5.16 4.83 -21.83
C TRP A 176 -5.40 3.44 -21.22
N ARG A 177 -4.74 3.15 -20.12
CA ARG A 177 -4.98 1.94 -19.32
C ARG A 177 -4.74 2.23 -17.85
N TRP A 178 -5.45 1.51 -17.03
CA TRP A 178 -5.15 1.45 -15.60
C TRP A 178 -3.87 0.65 -15.35
N THR A 179 -3.07 1.10 -14.38
CA THR A 179 -1.93 0.32 -13.85
C THR A 179 -2.38 -0.70 -12.81
N HIS A 180 -3.69 -0.83 -12.61
CA HIS A 180 -4.33 -1.74 -11.67
C HIS A 180 -5.07 -2.83 -12.45
N ASN A 181 -4.97 -4.08 -11.97
CA ASN A 181 -5.75 -5.20 -12.49
C ASN A 181 -7.17 -5.12 -11.92
N LEU A 182 -7.97 -4.19 -12.45
CA LEU A 182 -9.32 -3.93 -11.92
C LEU A 182 -10.24 -5.14 -12.02
N ASP A 183 -10.09 -5.99 -13.04
CA ASP A 183 -10.90 -7.21 -13.19
C ASP A 183 -10.75 -8.13 -11.97
N VAL A 184 -9.53 -8.31 -11.49
CA VAL A 184 -9.24 -9.13 -10.30
C VAL A 184 -9.64 -8.39 -9.03
N ILE A 185 -9.35 -7.09 -8.92
CA ILE A 185 -9.67 -6.29 -7.73
C ILE A 185 -11.18 -6.24 -7.51
N VAL A 186 -11.98 -5.96 -8.54
CA VAL A 186 -13.45 -5.90 -8.44
C VAL A 186 -14.02 -7.27 -8.08
N ARG A 187 -13.60 -8.32 -8.80
CA ARG A 187 -14.10 -9.68 -8.58
C ARG A 187 -13.82 -10.17 -7.15
N ASP A 188 -12.61 -9.92 -6.66
CA ASP A 188 -12.11 -10.47 -5.40
C ASP A 188 -12.16 -9.43 -4.27
N MET A 189 -12.94 -8.34 -4.41
CA MET A 189 -12.98 -7.21 -3.46
C MET A 189 -13.24 -7.65 -2.00
N ALA A 190 -14.04 -8.70 -1.79
CA ALA A 190 -14.29 -9.22 -0.45
C ALA A 190 -12.99 -9.65 0.27
N LEU A 191 -11.99 -10.15 -0.49
CA LEU A 191 -10.70 -10.55 0.06
C LEU A 191 -9.83 -9.35 0.45
N VAL A 192 -10.05 -8.18 -0.19
CA VAL A 192 -9.31 -6.94 0.14
C VAL A 192 -9.61 -6.48 1.56
N GLY A 193 -10.86 -6.57 2.00
CA GLY A 193 -11.29 -6.20 3.36
C GLY A 193 -11.02 -7.28 4.42
N ALA A 194 -10.76 -8.51 4.01
CA ALA A 194 -10.60 -9.63 4.93
C ALA A 194 -9.29 -9.56 5.72
N TRP A 195 -9.35 -9.96 6.99
CA TRP A 195 -8.20 -10.27 7.81
C TRP A 195 -8.24 -11.75 8.16
N HIS A 196 -7.16 -12.47 7.89
CA HIS A 196 -7.04 -13.87 8.30
C HIS A 196 -6.35 -13.91 9.65
N ASP A 197 -7.03 -14.50 10.64
CA ASP A 197 -6.45 -14.69 11.97
C ASP A 197 -5.16 -15.53 11.85
N ILE A 198 -4.05 -14.98 12.32
CA ILE A 198 -2.73 -15.61 12.25
C ILE A 198 -2.34 -15.95 13.68
N ASP A 199 -2.14 -17.25 13.96
CA ASP A 199 -1.70 -17.72 15.28
C ASP A 199 -0.19 -17.50 15.45
N ALA A 200 0.21 -16.22 15.51
CA ALA A 200 1.58 -15.79 15.71
C ALA A 200 1.64 -14.42 16.36
N ILE A 201 2.77 -14.11 17.00
CA ILE A 201 3.07 -12.82 17.62
C ILE A 201 4.41 -12.33 17.08
N TYR A 202 4.46 -11.06 16.64
CA TYR A 202 5.69 -10.39 16.32
C TYR A 202 6.13 -9.53 17.52
N THR A 203 7.28 -9.88 18.10
CA THR A 203 7.80 -9.25 19.32
C THR A 203 8.76 -8.09 19.05
N GLY A 204 9.14 -7.85 17.80
CA GLY A 204 9.96 -6.71 17.40
C GLY A 204 9.25 -5.37 17.60
N PRO A 205 9.98 -4.25 17.44
CA PRO A 205 9.39 -2.91 17.54
C PRO A 205 8.33 -2.66 16.49
N VAL A 206 7.19 -2.10 16.91
CA VAL A 206 6.08 -1.73 16.01
C VAL A 206 5.65 -0.30 16.25
N LEU A 207 5.50 0.47 15.18
CA LEU A 207 4.90 1.80 15.17
C LEU A 207 3.60 1.76 14.35
N TRP A 208 2.49 2.09 15.01
CA TRP A 208 1.19 2.23 14.36
C TRP A 208 0.86 3.71 14.20
N ILE A 209 0.73 4.19 12.98
CA ILE A 209 0.42 5.58 12.64
C ILE A 209 -0.99 5.65 12.10
N THR A 210 -1.85 6.47 12.69
CA THR A 210 -3.24 6.68 12.22
C THR A 210 -3.54 8.16 12.04
N GLY A 211 -4.46 8.48 11.11
CA GLY A 211 -5.01 9.83 10.99
C GLY A 211 -6.11 10.09 12.03
N SER A 212 -6.18 11.32 12.58
CA SER A 212 -7.26 11.68 13.52
C SER A 212 -8.63 11.72 12.87
N ASP A 213 -8.68 11.99 11.56
CA ASP A 213 -9.88 12.16 10.76
C ASP A 213 -10.17 10.92 9.89
N SER A 214 -9.33 9.88 10.03
CA SER A 214 -9.53 8.61 9.36
C SER A 214 -10.66 7.79 10.00
N THR A 215 -11.46 7.15 9.14
CA THR A 215 -12.48 6.17 9.53
C THR A 215 -12.06 4.72 9.24
N ALA A 216 -10.84 4.54 8.71
CA ALA A 216 -10.32 3.21 8.32
C ALA A 216 -9.77 2.39 9.51
N THR A 217 -9.68 3.00 10.69
CA THR A 217 -9.22 2.33 11.91
C THR A 217 -10.10 2.73 13.09
N SER A 218 -10.29 1.78 14.02
CA SER A 218 -10.99 2.04 15.29
C SER A 218 -10.15 2.90 16.23
N GLY A 219 -8.82 2.85 16.07
CA GLY A 219 -7.85 3.45 16.98
C GLY A 219 -7.71 2.68 18.30
N ASP A 220 -8.29 1.48 18.43
CA ASP A 220 -8.17 0.64 19.62
C ASP A 220 -6.83 -0.12 19.63
N PRO A 221 -5.90 0.23 20.53
CA PRO A 221 -4.61 -0.42 20.60
C PRO A 221 -4.67 -1.89 21.06
N THR A 222 -5.78 -2.35 21.63
CA THR A 222 -5.94 -3.76 22.06
C THR A 222 -5.92 -4.70 20.87
N LEU A 223 -6.52 -4.31 19.75
CA LEU A 223 -6.53 -5.08 18.50
C LEU A 223 -5.12 -5.28 17.97
N MET A 224 -4.32 -4.21 17.98
CA MET A 224 -2.93 -4.28 17.55
C MET A 224 -2.08 -5.12 18.49
N ARG A 225 -2.25 -4.97 19.80
CA ARG A 225 -1.43 -5.67 20.82
C ARG A 225 -1.67 -7.17 20.87
N LYS A 226 -2.79 -7.66 20.33
CA LYS A 226 -3.02 -9.10 20.17
C LYS A 226 -1.88 -9.77 19.39
N TYR A 227 -1.41 -9.13 18.34
CA TYR A 227 -0.35 -9.63 17.45
C TYR A 227 1.00 -8.94 17.65
N PHE A 228 0.99 -7.70 18.14
CA PHE A 228 2.13 -6.78 18.23
C PHE A 228 2.22 -6.17 19.62
N PRO A 229 2.66 -6.92 20.66
CA PRO A 229 2.65 -6.44 22.06
C PRO A 229 3.49 -5.19 22.29
N SER A 230 4.56 -5.00 21.49
CA SER A 230 5.45 -3.82 21.55
C SER A 230 4.93 -2.61 20.73
N CYS A 231 3.67 -2.64 20.27
CA CYS A 231 3.11 -1.60 19.42
C CYS A 231 2.99 -0.25 20.14
N ARG A 232 3.62 0.77 19.56
CA ARG A 232 3.44 2.19 19.93
C ARG A 232 2.49 2.83 18.92
N HIS A 233 1.55 3.65 19.39
CA HIS A 233 0.55 4.32 18.56
C HIS A 233 0.87 5.81 18.45
N LEU A 234 0.93 6.31 17.21
CA LEU A 234 1.01 7.73 16.87
C LEU A 234 -0.27 8.12 16.11
N ARG A 235 -1.09 8.99 16.71
CA ARG A 235 -2.27 9.56 16.05
C ARG A 235 -1.92 10.95 15.51
N VAL A 236 -1.94 11.11 14.18
CA VAL A 236 -1.59 12.36 13.48
C VAL A 236 -2.84 13.23 13.37
N LYS A 237 -2.77 14.45 13.91
CA LYS A 237 -3.88 15.41 13.88
C LYS A 237 -4.12 15.91 12.45
N GLN A 238 -5.41 16.16 12.12
CA GLN A 238 -5.83 16.70 10.82
C GLN A 238 -5.35 15.87 9.60
N ALA A 239 -5.17 14.58 9.79
CA ALA A 239 -4.84 13.65 8.73
C ALA A 239 -5.97 12.62 8.57
N GLY A 240 -6.34 12.31 7.34
CA GLY A 240 -7.29 11.27 6.96
C GLY A 240 -6.59 9.93 6.74
N HIS A 241 -7.17 9.11 5.85
CA HIS A 241 -6.65 7.78 5.52
C HIS A 241 -5.25 7.80 4.89
N TRP A 242 -4.92 8.83 4.12
CA TRP A 242 -3.61 8.99 3.49
C TRP A 242 -2.65 9.80 4.35
N VAL A 243 -2.41 9.37 5.59
CA VAL A 243 -1.58 10.07 6.58
C VAL A 243 -0.22 10.51 6.02
N HIS A 244 0.39 9.67 5.19
CA HIS A 244 1.68 9.93 4.54
C HIS A 244 1.62 11.00 3.42
N ALA A 245 0.43 11.28 2.91
CA ALA A 245 0.19 12.37 1.95
C ALA A 245 -0.28 13.65 2.65
N ASP A 246 -1.11 13.51 3.70
CA ASP A 246 -1.66 14.65 4.45
C ASP A 246 -0.62 15.31 5.36
N ALA A 247 0.27 14.50 5.95
CA ALA A 247 1.29 14.95 6.90
C ALA A 247 2.66 14.29 6.66
N PRO A 248 3.27 14.46 5.47
CA PRO A 248 4.49 13.76 5.07
C PRO A 248 5.66 14.07 6.00
N ASP A 249 5.80 15.28 6.51
CA ASP A 249 6.88 15.67 7.41
C ASP A 249 6.75 14.97 8.78
N VAL A 250 5.53 14.85 9.31
CA VAL A 250 5.26 14.15 10.57
C VAL A 250 5.59 12.66 10.43
N VAL A 251 5.17 12.05 9.33
CA VAL A 251 5.47 10.62 9.07
C VAL A 251 6.96 10.42 8.87
N THR A 252 7.64 11.29 8.12
CA THR A 252 9.10 11.21 7.91
C THR A 252 9.86 11.29 9.23
N GLU A 253 9.49 12.26 10.09
CA GLU A 253 10.14 12.43 11.39
C GLU A 253 9.87 11.24 12.33
N ALA A 254 8.63 10.72 12.34
CA ALA A 254 8.29 9.52 13.09
C ALA A 254 9.12 8.30 12.65
N LEU A 255 9.35 8.13 11.34
CA LEU A 255 10.19 7.07 10.81
C LEU A 255 11.65 7.25 11.24
N ARG A 256 12.22 8.47 11.14
CA ARG A 256 13.59 8.76 11.61
C ARG A 256 13.79 8.44 13.09
N GLN A 257 12.86 8.87 13.93
CA GLN A 257 12.93 8.58 15.38
C GLN A 257 12.76 7.10 15.70
N PHE A 258 11.98 6.39 14.90
CA PHE A 258 11.70 4.99 15.15
C PHE A 258 12.88 4.06 14.80
N ILE A 259 13.77 4.46 13.91
CA ILE A 259 14.95 3.67 13.53
C ILE A 259 16.19 3.95 14.38
N ASN A 260 16.19 5.03 15.13
CA ASN A 260 17.23 5.38 16.11
C ASN A 260 16.92 4.73 17.47
#